data_697f21e52424955fa29713d9fefc8e6c
#
_entry.id   697f21e52424955fa29713d9fefc8e6c
#
_cell.length_a   1.000
_cell.length_b   1.000
_cell.length_c   1.000
_cell.angle_alpha   90.00
_cell.angle_beta   90.00
_cell.angle_gamma   90.00
#
_symmetry.space_group_name_H-M   'P 1'
#
loop_
_entity.id
_entity.type
_entity.pdbx_description
1 polymer ?
#
loop_
_entity_poly.entity_id
_entity_poly.type
_entity_poly.pdbx_seq_one_letter_code
_entity_poly.pdbx_strand_id
1 'polypeptide(L)'
;SAAGSEPERKLSAEEWLETLPERDYTGYVFTLATTETGFVVPAEEDEPGLVDMAAVKRNELMAAKYGIEVREKALKTGTLAGELKTARTAGTQYADAVLAPARDLAAAAAAGELLNLYSLPYFDLSAEYMTKPLSTDSVIGSTCYAVFGSATGAENSAWVVYYNRTLLDKAGYDSMEKLAASEEWTLGKLREIAETVAAETMDKRSPDSSHDIFGYSSYYNDDEFLLSLWQTSGVRAFGDSAGQPLELRYDYEKAQSALDTLGAFLDSKAMFPASGQSALNAFGEGRLAFFIYRLDFASVLAEQDVDWGLLPLPALSADGEAVSPLDGLTCGLGVPVLQEDSERTGILLNAFFAASHAHMRQALMNNYVHFYLSDNDQALMLERIFDHVRADAALLYAPGYTNIAAVSSDLLTELLRNGGSLESRLEPHLASFENFAKTNFR
;
A
#
# COMPACT_ATOMS: atom_id res chain seq x y z
N SER A 1 35.57 20.12 -14.93
CA SER A 1 34.57 20.93 -14.19
C SER A 1 33.19 20.43 -14.51
N ALA A 2 32.68 19.52 -13.66
CA ALA A 2 31.28 19.15 -13.65
C ALA A 2 30.54 20.30 -12.96
N ALA A 3 29.67 20.97 -13.69
CA ALA A 3 28.70 21.87 -13.09
C ALA A 3 27.76 21.03 -12.22
N GLY A 4 27.84 21.20 -10.91
CA GLY A 4 26.87 20.63 -10.00
C GLY A 4 25.51 21.29 -10.30
N SER A 5 24.54 20.49 -10.73
CA SER A 5 23.15 20.91 -10.75
C SER A 5 22.76 21.23 -9.32
N GLU A 6 22.36 22.45 -9.06
CA GLU A 6 21.67 22.79 -7.80
C GLU A 6 20.48 21.81 -7.65
N PRO A 7 20.23 21.28 -6.44
CA PRO A 7 19.05 20.45 -6.22
C PRO A 7 17.81 21.26 -6.61
N GLU A 8 16.97 20.69 -7.48
CA GLU A 8 15.70 21.29 -7.85
C GLU A 8 14.91 21.61 -6.59
N ARG A 9 14.56 22.88 -6.44
CA ARG A 9 13.77 23.35 -5.29
C ARG A 9 12.37 22.75 -5.38
N LYS A 10 12.00 21.94 -4.43
CA LYS A 10 10.63 21.43 -4.31
C LYS A 10 9.68 22.60 -3.98
N LEU A 11 8.59 22.71 -4.71
CA LEU A 11 7.55 23.70 -4.47
C LEU A 11 6.80 23.41 -3.16
N SER A 12 6.37 24.46 -2.46
CA SER A 12 5.45 24.35 -1.31
C SER A 12 4.03 24.01 -1.77
N ALA A 13 3.14 23.66 -0.83
CA ALA A 13 1.73 23.42 -1.14
C ALA A 13 1.04 24.67 -1.71
N GLU A 14 1.35 25.84 -1.15
CA GLU A 14 0.85 27.13 -1.63
C GLU A 14 1.32 27.41 -3.07
N GLU A 15 2.61 27.21 -3.36
CA GLU A 15 3.17 27.39 -4.69
C GLU A 15 2.54 26.40 -5.69
N TRP A 16 2.31 25.14 -5.30
CA TRP A 16 1.58 24.20 -6.16
C TRP A 16 0.15 24.64 -6.44
N LEU A 17 -0.57 25.11 -5.43
CA LEU A 17 -1.92 25.62 -5.61
C LEU A 17 -1.97 26.84 -6.55
N GLU A 18 -0.95 27.72 -6.56
CA GLU A 18 -0.87 28.84 -7.49
C GLU A 18 -0.77 28.41 -8.96
N THR A 19 -0.26 27.21 -9.24
CA THR A 19 -0.19 26.66 -10.61
C THR A 19 -1.53 26.15 -11.14
N LEU A 20 -2.50 25.92 -10.25
CA LEU A 20 -3.82 25.38 -10.61
C LEU A 20 -4.77 26.47 -11.14
N PRO A 21 -5.78 26.11 -11.94
CA PRO A 21 -6.73 27.09 -12.51
C PRO A 21 -7.38 27.98 -11.47
N GLU A 22 -7.45 29.29 -11.77
CA GLU A 22 -8.22 30.23 -10.98
C GLU A 22 -9.71 30.01 -11.20
N ARG A 23 -10.44 29.72 -10.14
CA ARG A 23 -11.90 29.52 -10.12
C ARG A 23 -12.45 30.03 -8.79
N ASP A 24 -13.71 30.47 -8.83
CA ASP A 24 -14.46 30.82 -7.63
C ASP A 24 -15.60 29.81 -7.45
N TYR A 25 -15.49 29.03 -6.39
CA TYR A 25 -16.51 28.05 -5.99
C TYR A 25 -17.10 28.41 -4.62
N THR A 26 -17.15 29.71 -4.30
CA THR A 26 -17.66 30.20 -3.01
C THR A 26 -19.01 29.59 -2.65
N GLY A 27 -19.07 28.96 -1.47
CA GLY A 27 -20.27 28.30 -0.95
C GLY A 27 -20.46 26.86 -1.43
N TYR A 28 -19.56 26.32 -2.27
CA TYR A 28 -19.59 24.92 -2.62
C TYR A 28 -19.05 24.05 -1.50
N VAL A 29 -19.70 22.90 -1.27
CA VAL A 29 -19.25 21.90 -0.31
C VAL A 29 -18.62 20.74 -1.08
N PHE A 30 -17.30 20.67 -1.03
CA PHE A 30 -16.54 19.56 -1.60
C PHE A 30 -16.57 18.37 -0.64
N THR A 31 -17.29 17.33 -1.02
CA THR A 31 -17.59 16.17 -0.19
C THR A 31 -16.74 14.96 -0.57
N LEU A 32 -15.97 14.42 0.38
CA LEU A 32 -15.29 13.14 0.25
C LEU A 32 -15.95 12.11 1.16
N ALA A 33 -16.43 11.01 0.56
CA ALA A 33 -16.92 9.89 1.36
C ALA A 33 -15.74 8.96 1.70
N THR A 34 -15.60 8.56 2.98
CA THR A 34 -14.44 7.79 3.43
C THR A 34 -14.79 6.71 4.44
N THR A 35 -14.06 5.59 4.37
CA THR A 35 -14.05 4.54 5.39
C THR A 35 -13.16 4.91 6.59
N GLU A 36 -12.24 5.86 6.43
CA GLU A 36 -11.30 6.36 7.43
C GLU A 36 -11.82 7.68 8.00
N THR A 37 -12.75 7.59 8.95
CA THR A 37 -13.36 8.77 9.57
C THR A 37 -12.32 9.62 10.31
N GLY A 38 -12.36 10.94 10.08
CA GLY A 38 -11.42 11.90 10.66
C GLY A 38 -10.17 12.16 9.80
N PHE A 39 -9.90 11.33 8.79
CA PHE A 39 -8.72 11.52 7.92
C PHE A 39 -8.88 12.72 6.96
N VAL A 40 -10.09 12.97 6.48
CA VAL A 40 -10.38 14.10 5.57
C VAL A 40 -10.69 15.37 6.36
N VAL A 41 -11.56 15.26 7.35
CA VAL A 41 -11.94 16.35 8.26
C VAL A 41 -11.79 15.85 9.70
N PRO A 42 -10.66 16.12 10.36
CA PRO A 42 -10.45 15.72 11.74
C PRO A 42 -11.49 16.32 12.69
N ALA A 43 -11.77 15.62 13.76
CA ALA A 43 -12.57 16.16 14.86
C ALA A 43 -11.85 17.35 15.53
N GLU A 44 -12.60 18.29 16.08
CA GLU A 44 -12.03 19.34 16.90
C GLU A 44 -11.55 18.75 18.23
N GLU A 45 -10.25 18.78 18.47
CA GLU A 45 -9.60 18.31 19.69
C GLU A 45 -8.74 19.41 20.30
N ASP A 46 -8.58 19.38 21.63
CA ASP A 46 -7.72 20.36 22.34
C ASP A 46 -6.23 20.19 21.93
N GLU A 47 -5.81 18.94 21.66
CA GLU A 47 -4.45 18.59 21.23
C GLU A 47 -4.51 17.70 19.98
N PRO A 48 -4.67 18.29 18.78
CA PRO A 48 -4.75 17.52 17.54
C PRO A 48 -3.42 16.83 17.20
N GLY A 49 -3.51 15.64 16.64
CA GLY A 49 -2.36 14.90 16.13
C GLY A 49 -1.67 15.59 14.94
N LEU A 50 -0.43 15.16 14.62
CA LEU A 50 0.34 15.76 13.52
C LEU A 50 -0.36 15.57 12.17
N VAL A 51 -1.01 14.43 11.96
CA VAL A 51 -1.76 14.13 10.75
C VAL A 51 -3.02 14.99 10.66
N ASP A 52 -3.71 15.19 11.81
CA ASP A 52 -4.90 16.03 11.88
C ASP A 52 -4.58 17.49 11.56
N MET A 53 -3.49 18.01 12.12
CA MET A 53 -3.02 19.37 11.80
C MET A 53 -2.71 19.54 10.31
N ALA A 54 -2.11 18.52 9.68
CA ALA A 54 -1.84 18.56 8.25
C ALA A 54 -3.12 18.52 7.40
N ALA A 55 -4.11 17.74 7.81
CA ALA A 55 -5.43 17.67 7.15
C ALA A 55 -6.20 18.99 7.29
N VAL A 56 -6.20 19.62 8.48
CA VAL A 56 -6.76 20.96 8.69
C VAL A 56 -6.08 21.98 7.78
N LYS A 57 -4.73 22.00 7.76
CA LYS A 57 -3.96 22.94 6.91
C LYS A 57 -4.27 22.76 5.43
N ARG A 58 -4.37 21.50 4.93
CA ARG A 58 -4.80 21.19 3.57
C ARG A 58 -6.16 21.82 3.28
N ASN A 59 -7.15 21.58 4.14
CA ASN A 59 -8.52 22.06 3.96
C ASN A 59 -8.60 23.60 3.99
N GLU A 60 -7.83 24.27 4.86
CA GLU A 60 -7.72 25.73 4.89
C GLU A 60 -7.15 26.31 3.59
N LEU A 61 -6.09 25.70 3.04
CA LEU A 61 -5.49 26.11 1.78
C LEU A 61 -6.48 26.00 0.61
N MET A 62 -7.24 24.91 0.55
CA MET A 62 -8.29 24.72 -0.47
C MET A 62 -9.42 25.74 -0.31
N ALA A 63 -9.86 25.97 0.93
CA ALA A 63 -10.90 26.96 1.24
C ALA A 63 -10.44 28.38 0.86
N ALA A 64 -9.19 28.75 1.18
CA ALA A 64 -8.63 30.06 0.85
C ALA A 64 -8.55 30.29 -0.67
N LYS A 65 -8.17 29.26 -1.46
CA LYS A 65 -8.04 29.39 -2.93
C LYS A 65 -9.40 29.39 -3.65
N TYR A 66 -10.33 28.53 -3.26
CA TYR A 66 -11.55 28.28 -4.04
C TYR A 66 -12.86 28.69 -3.36
N GLY A 67 -12.82 29.16 -2.11
CA GLY A 67 -14.02 29.55 -1.35
C GLY A 67 -14.90 28.37 -0.92
N ILE A 68 -14.35 27.15 -0.90
CA ILE A 68 -15.10 25.93 -0.60
C ILE A 68 -15.08 25.57 0.88
N GLU A 69 -16.02 24.71 1.28
CA GLU A 69 -15.96 23.92 2.50
C GLU A 69 -15.59 22.47 2.14
N VAL A 70 -14.59 21.89 2.81
CA VAL A 70 -14.31 20.45 2.68
C VAL A 70 -15.14 19.69 3.69
N ARG A 71 -15.87 18.68 3.23
CA ARG A 71 -16.74 17.87 4.09
C ARG A 71 -16.42 16.38 3.96
N GLU A 72 -16.38 15.73 5.12
CA GLU A 72 -16.29 14.28 5.20
C GLU A 72 -17.68 13.66 5.32
N LYS A 73 -17.90 12.55 4.58
CA LYS A 73 -19.08 11.71 4.67
C LYS A 73 -18.65 10.30 5.03
N ALA A 74 -19.15 9.77 6.14
CA ALA A 74 -18.82 8.41 6.55
C ALA A 74 -19.33 7.37 5.54
N LEU A 75 -18.46 6.42 5.19
CA LEU A 75 -18.72 5.28 4.31
C LEU A 75 -18.41 3.98 5.08
N LYS A 76 -19.27 2.98 4.97
CA LYS A 76 -19.02 1.68 5.54
C LYS A 76 -18.22 0.80 4.58
N THR A 77 -17.15 0.18 5.07
CA THR A 77 -16.36 -0.79 4.29
C THR A 77 -17.25 -1.89 3.71
N GLY A 78 -17.01 -2.24 2.45
CA GLY A 78 -17.74 -3.26 1.71
C GLY A 78 -19.09 -2.79 1.12
N THR A 79 -19.49 -1.52 1.29
CA THR A 79 -20.80 -1.04 0.79
C THR A 79 -20.70 -0.12 -0.42
N LEU A 80 -19.49 0.31 -0.81
CA LEU A 80 -19.26 1.38 -1.79
C LEU A 80 -20.01 1.18 -3.11
N ALA A 81 -19.85 0.03 -3.77
CA ALA A 81 -20.50 -0.23 -5.06
C ALA A 81 -22.04 -0.13 -4.99
N GLY A 82 -22.63 -0.62 -3.89
CA GLY A 82 -24.08 -0.54 -3.66
C GLY A 82 -24.57 0.89 -3.40
N GLU A 83 -23.83 1.65 -2.60
CA GLU A 83 -24.14 3.05 -2.30
C GLU A 83 -24.07 3.91 -3.56
N LEU A 84 -23.01 3.78 -4.37
CA LEU A 84 -22.84 4.52 -5.62
C LEU A 84 -23.93 4.16 -6.63
N LYS A 85 -24.25 2.87 -6.78
CA LYS A 85 -25.35 2.41 -7.66
C LYS A 85 -26.69 2.97 -7.23
N THR A 86 -26.96 3.03 -5.93
CA THR A 86 -28.20 3.58 -5.39
C THR A 86 -28.31 5.07 -5.69
N ALA A 87 -27.26 5.85 -5.43
CA ALA A 87 -27.22 7.28 -5.72
C ALA A 87 -27.38 7.57 -7.21
N ARG A 88 -26.65 6.84 -8.07
CA ARG A 88 -26.76 6.96 -9.53
C ARG A 88 -28.18 6.65 -10.04
N THR A 89 -28.82 5.61 -9.50
CA THR A 89 -30.20 5.25 -9.88
C THR A 89 -31.21 6.33 -9.44
N ALA A 90 -30.95 6.98 -8.31
CA ALA A 90 -31.75 8.11 -7.83
C ALA A 90 -31.45 9.43 -8.58
N GLY A 91 -30.42 9.47 -9.42
CA GLY A 91 -29.98 10.68 -10.14
C GLY A 91 -29.33 11.73 -9.22
N THR A 92 -28.74 11.32 -8.10
CA THR A 92 -28.11 12.20 -7.13
C THR A 92 -26.62 11.92 -7.01
N GLN A 93 -25.79 12.96 -6.98
CA GLN A 93 -24.36 12.83 -6.70
C GLN A 93 -24.16 12.26 -5.28
N TYR A 94 -23.35 11.22 -5.15
CA TYR A 94 -23.06 10.59 -3.86
C TYR A 94 -22.06 11.39 -3.03
N ALA A 95 -20.97 11.76 -3.67
CA ALA A 95 -19.86 12.58 -3.19
C ALA A 95 -19.03 13.04 -4.39
N ASP A 96 -18.14 14.00 -4.23
CA ASP A 96 -17.18 14.40 -5.27
C ASP A 96 -16.12 13.33 -5.50
N ALA A 97 -15.63 12.70 -4.41
CA ALA A 97 -14.75 11.56 -4.49
C ALA A 97 -14.98 10.61 -3.29
N VAL A 98 -14.39 9.43 -3.37
CA VAL A 98 -14.48 8.40 -2.34
C VAL A 98 -13.09 7.92 -1.95
N LEU A 99 -12.80 7.86 -0.65
CA LEU A 99 -11.61 7.21 -0.06
C LEU A 99 -12.05 5.88 0.54
N ALA A 100 -11.54 4.78 -0.02
CA ALA A 100 -11.94 3.46 0.41
C ALA A 100 -10.80 2.45 0.18
N PRO A 101 -10.84 1.26 0.82
CA PRO A 101 -9.92 0.18 0.53
C PRO A 101 -9.89 -0.18 -0.97
N ALA A 102 -8.71 -0.51 -1.50
CA ALA A 102 -8.52 -0.86 -2.90
C ALA A 102 -9.50 -1.92 -3.39
N ARG A 103 -9.80 -2.94 -2.57
CA ARG A 103 -10.79 -3.98 -2.90
C ARG A 103 -12.20 -3.44 -3.09
N ASP A 104 -12.60 -2.42 -2.31
CA ASP A 104 -13.93 -1.80 -2.44
C ASP A 104 -13.99 -0.91 -3.69
N LEU A 105 -12.88 -0.20 -3.99
CA LEU A 105 -12.72 0.57 -5.23
C LEU A 105 -12.73 -0.34 -6.45
N ALA A 106 -12.03 -1.48 -6.41
CA ALA A 106 -12.03 -2.48 -7.48
C ALA A 106 -13.44 -3.04 -7.73
N ALA A 107 -14.19 -3.36 -6.68
CA ALA A 107 -15.57 -3.82 -6.80
C ALA A 107 -16.50 -2.75 -7.38
N ALA A 108 -16.32 -1.49 -7.00
CA ALA A 108 -17.09 -0.36 -7.54
C ALA A 108 -16.72 -0.09 -9.02
N ALA A 109 -15.43 -0.20 -9.39
CA ALA A 109 -14.97 -0.09 -10.77
C ALA A 109 -15.57 -1.20 -11.66
N ALA A 110 -15.54 -2.45 -11.18
CA ALA A 110 -16.13 -3.59 -11.88
C ALA A 110 -17.65 -3.46 -12.07
N ALA A 111 -18.33 -2.82 -11.12
CA ALA A 111 -19.75 -2.52 -11.22
C ALA A 111 -20.05 -1.33 -12.17
N GLY A 112 -19.04 -0.65 -12.72
CA GLY A 112 -19.18 0.52 -13.57
C GLY A 112 -19.61 1.78 -12.81
N GLU A 113 -19.28 1.88 -11.54
CA GLU A 113 -19.68 3.00 -10.66
C GLU A 113 -18.55 4.03 -10.45
N LEU A 114 -17.34 3.78 -10.95
CA LEU A 114 -16.21 4.72 -10.90
C LEU A 114 -15.81 5.23 -12.30
N LEU A 115 -15.44 6.49 -12.37
CA LEU A 115 -14.86 7.11 -13.57
C LEU A 115 -13.43 6.59 -13.81
N ASN A 116 -13.07 6.45 -15.08
CA ASN A 116 -11.66 6.43 -15.46
C ASN A 116 -11.07 7.83 -15.21
N LEU A 117 -10.14 7.94 -14.29
CA LEU A 117 -9.54 9.20 -13.84
C LEU A 117 -8.81 9.94 -14.98
N TYR A 118 -8.36 9.25 -16.03
CA TYR A 118 -7.84 9.90 -17.24
C TYR A 118 -8.90 10.68 -18.02
N SER A 119 -10.19 10.38 -17.80
CA SER A 119 -11.30 11.13 -18.42
C SER A 119 -11.78 12.31 -17.59
N LEU A 120 -11.27 12.47 -16.36
CA LEU A 120 -11.67 13.56 -15.48
C LEU A 120 -10.97 14.86 -15.91
N PRO A 121 -11.72 15.90 -16.36
CA PRO A 121 -11.11 17.15 -16.83
C PRO A 121 -10.22 17.77 -15.74
N TYR A 122 -9.09 18.31 -16.16
CA TYR A 122 -8.09 18.97 -15.29
C TYR A 122 -7.39 18.08 -14.26
N PHE A 123 -7.76 16.82 -14.05
CA PHE A 123 -7.10 15.95 -13.12
C PHE A 123 -5.83 15.35 -13.76
N ASP A 124 -4.67 15.70 -13.23
CA ASP A 124 -3.37 15.32 -13.79
C ASP A 124 -2.66 14.27 -12.91
N LEU A 125 -2.78 13.00 -13.31
CA LEU A 125 -2.09 11.88 -12.66
C LEU A 125 -0.56 11.90 -12.82
N SER A 126 -0.04 12.73 -13.74
CA SER A 126 1.40 12.88 -13.97
C SER A 126 2.03 14.01 -13.18
N ALA A 127 1.24 14.81 -12.47
CA ALA A 127 1.70 15.95 -11.68
C ALA A 127 2.76 15.53 -10.63
N GLU A 128 3.68 16.43 -10.32
CA GLU A 128 4.79 16.14 -9.39
C GLU A 128 4.32 15.95 -7.94
N TYR A 129 3.16 16.51 -7.58
CA TYR A 129 2.53 16.32 -6.27
C TYR A 129 1.82 14.95 -6.13
N MET A 130 1.72 14.17 -7.20
CA MET A 130 1.25 12.78 -7.10
C MET A 130 2.37 11.87 -6.60
N THR A 131 2.04 10.90 -5.76
CA THR A 131 3.01 9.92 -5.28
C THR A 131 3.39 8.98 -6.43
N LYS A 132 4.57 9.19 -6.99
CA LYS A 132 5.17 8.26 -7.96
C LYS A 132 5.99 7.22 -7.18
N PRO A 133 5.93 5.96 -7.53
CA PRO A 133 5.33 5.34 -8.72
C PRO A 133 3.84 4.96 -8.59
N LEU A 134 3.18 5.16 -7.45
CA LEU A 134 1.81 4.68 -7.19
C LEU A 134 0.79 5.14 -8.25
N SER A 135 0.96 6.35 -8.80
CA SER A 135 0.08 6.86 -9.88
C SER A 135 0.18 6.05 -11.18
N THR A 136 1.28 5.33 -11.41
CA THR A 136 1.47 4.41 -12.55
C THR A 136 1.13 2.98 -12.19
N ASP A 137 1.46 2.54 -10.98
CA ASP A 137 1.23 1.18 -10.48
C ASP A 137 -0.26 0.83 -10.36
N SER A 138 -1.14 1.85 -10.24
CA SER A 138 -2.60 1.69 -10.18
C SER A 138 -3.30 1.71 -11.54
N VAL A 139 -2.55 1.79 -12.64
CA VAL A 139 -3.12 1.81 -14.00
C VAL A 139 -3.30 0.39 -14.52
N ILE A 140 -4.49 0.13 -15.08
CA ILE A 140 -4.80 -1.13 -15.75
C ILE A 140 -5.16 -0.87 -17.21
N GLY A 141 -4.30 -1.27 -18.13
CA GLY A 141 -4.45 -0.93 -19.54
C GLY A 141 -4.44 0.60 -19.76
N SER A 142 -5.50 1.13 -20.34
CA SER A 142 -5.70 2.58 -20.55
C SER A 142 -6.58 3.23 -19.47
N THR A 143 -6.81 2.57 -18.33
CA THR A 143 -7.71 3.05 -17.30
C THR A 143 -7.03 3.14 -15.94
N CYS A 144 -7.46 4.14 -15.15
CA CYS A 144 -7.11 4.30 -13.76
C CYS A 144 -8.40 4.63 -12.99
N TYR A 145 -8.84 3.75 -12.10
CA TYR A 145 -10.05 3.96 -11.31
C TYR A 145 -9.76 4.44 -9.88
N ALA A 146 -8.53 4.30 -9.45
CA ALA A 146 -8.12 4.70 -8.11
C ALA A 146 -6.69 5.24 -8.12
N VAL A 147 -6.40 6.21 -7.27
CA VAL A 147 -5.08 6.78 -7.04
C VAL A 147 -4.72 6.67 -5.57
N PHE A 148 -3.45 6.40 -5.30
CA PHE A 148 -2.90 6.18 -3.98
C PHE A 148 -1.76 7.16 -3.70
N GLY A 149 -1.47 7.39 -2.44
CA GLY A 149 -0.35 8.22 -2.00
C GLY A 149 -0.62 8.88 -0.66
N SER A 150 0.23 9.83 -0.28
CA SER A 150 0.17 10.48 1.04
C SER A 150 -1.17 11.20 1.28
N ALA A 151 -1.80 11.72 0.20
CA ALA A 151 -3.12 12.34 0.29
C ALA A 151 -4.24 11.37 0.71
N THR A 152 -4.03 10.07 0.54
CA THR A 152 -4.95 9.00 0.95
C THR A 152 -4.46 8.21 2.16
N GLY A 153 -3.26 8.53 2.68
CA GLY A 153 -2.62 7.78 3.76
C GLY A 153 -2.13 6.39 3.36
N ALA A 154 -1.96 6.14 2.04
CA ALA A 154 -1.65 4.83 1.52
C ALA A 154 -0.35 4.23 2.08
N GLU A 155 0.66 5.04 2.35
CA GLU A 155 1.94 4.60 2.90
C GLU A 155 1.81 3.94 4.28
N ASN A 156 0.78 4.25 5.06
CA ASN A 156 0.50 3.59 6.34
C ASN A 156 0.22 2.08 6.17
N SER A 157 -0.23 1.68 4.99
CA SER A 157 -0.56 0.29 4.68
C SER A 157 0.63 -0.49 4.10
N ALA A 158 1.80 0.14 3.96
CA ALA A 158 2.99 -0.52 3.44
C ALA A 158 3.38 -1.72 4.30
N TRP A 159 3.68 -2.86 3.66
CA TRP A 159 4.17 -4.05 4.35
C TRP A 159 5.65 -3.87 4.71
N VAL A 160 5.98 -4.21 5.95
CA VAL A 160 7.28 -3.99 6.58
C VAL A 160 7.69 -5.18 7.43
N VAL A 161 8.93 -5.18 7.92
CA VAL A 161 9.44 -6.14 8.88
C VAL A 161 9.68 -5.42 10.20
N TYR A 162 8.98 -5.83 11.24
CA TYR A 162 9.35 -5.51 12.63
C TYR A 162 10.32 -6.57 13.13
N TYR A 163 11.34 -6.17 13.87
CA TYR A 163 12.29 -7.10 14.41
C TYR A 163 12.51 -6.90 15.91
N ASN A 164 12.76 -7.97 16.63
CA ASN A 164 13.04 -7.95 18.06
C ASN A 164 14.53 -7.69 18.28
N ARG A 165 14.88 -6.47 18.73
CA ARG A 165 16.26 -6.05 18.97
C ARG A 165 16.98 -6.98 19.93
N THR A 166 16.35 -7.29 21.07
CA THR A 166 16.92 -8.14 22.11
C THR A 166 17.31 -9.54 21.61
N LEU A 167 16.47 -10.15 20.77
CA LEU A 167 16.76 -11.48 20.20
C LEU A 167 17.88 -11.41 19.18
N LEU A 168 17.87 -10.41 18.30
CA LEU A 168 18.87 -10.27 17.26
C LEU A 168 20.22 -9.87 17.80
N ASP A 169 20.28 -8.98 18.78
CA ASP A 169 21.54 -8.61 19.47
C ASP A 169 22.19 -9.81 20.14
N LYS A 170 21.41 -10.65 20.84
CA LYS A 170 21.88 -11.90 21.43
C LYS A 170 22.47 -12.87 20.40
N ALA A 171 21.90 -12.91 19.21
CA ALA A 171 22.36 -13.72 18.09
C ALA A 171 23.53 -13.09 17.31
N GLY A 172 23.97 -11.89 17.68
CA GLY A 172 25.11 -11.19 17.07
C GLY A 172 24.73 -10.33 15.85
N TYR A 173 23.44 -9.99 15.70
CA TYR A 173 22.92 -9.11 14.64
C TYR A 173 22.56 -7.73 15.21
N ASP A 174 23.56 -6.94 15.58
CA ASP A 174 23.44 -5.64 16.24
C ASP A 174 23.32 -4.43 15.29
N SER A 175 23.24 -4.66 14.00
CA SER A 175 23.23 -3.62 12.96
C SER A 175 22.24 -3.94 11.83
N MET A 176 21.00 -4.26 12.21
CA MET A 176 19.96 -4.66 11.25
C MET A 176 19.63 -3.57 10.23
N GLU A 177 19.66 -2.30 10.63
CA GLU A 177 19.42 -1.16 9.74
C GLU A 177 20.50 -1.04 8.65
N LYS A 178 21.78 -1.29 9.01
CA LYS A 178 22.88 -1.30 8.03
C LYS A 178 22.74 -2.45 7.04
N LEU A 179 22.35 -3.63 7.53
CA LEU A 179 22.06 -4.77 6.67
C LEU A 179 20.88 -4.46 5.73
N ALA A 180 19.79 -3.90 6.27
CA ALA A 180 18.60 -3.55 5.50
C ALA A 180 18.85 -2.42 4.47
N ALA A 181 19.88 -1.61 4.67
CA ALA A 181 20.32 -0.60 3.72
C ALA A 181 21.21 -1.15 2.59
N SER A 182 21.64 -2.42 2.67
CA SER A 182 22.55 -3.05 1.70
C SER A 182 21.78 -3.97 0.73
N GLU A 183 22.48 -4.38 -0.36
CA GLU A 183 21.97 -5.37 -1.32
C GLU A 183 21.90 -6.80 -0.72
N GLU A 184 22.49 -7.01 0.46
CA GLU A 184 22.43 -8.29 1.16
C GLU A 184 21.07 -8.53 1.87
N TRP A 185 20.23 -7.48 2.00
CA TRP A 185 18.91 -7.60 2.60
C TRP A 185 17.93 -8.28 1.66
N THR A 186 18.01 -9.60 1.65
CA THR A 186 17.16 -10.47 0.83
C THR A 186 16.27 -11.36 1.68
N LEU A 187 15.23 -11.93 1.07
CA LEU A 187 14.35 -12.91 1.74
C LEU A 187 15.14 -14.13 2.24
N GLY A 188 16.15 -14.55 1.46
CA GLY A 188 17.09 -15.61 1.86
C GLY A 188 17.88 -15.23 3.10
N LYS A 189 18.32 -13.96 3.22
CA LYS A 189 19.06 -13.47 4.38
C LYS A 189 18.19 -13.35 5.62
N LEU A 190 16.96 -12.84 5.47
CA LEU A 190 15.98 -12.84 6.57
C LEU A 190 15.75 -14.27 7.09
N ARG A 191 15.54 -15.23 6.19
CA ARG A 191 15.36 -16.63 6.53
C ARG A 191 16.58 -17.21 7.27
N GLU A 192 17.81 -16.97 6.79
CA GLU A 192 19.05 -17.42 7.42
C GLU A 192 19.15 -16.93 8.86
N ILE A 193 18.90 -15.64 9.09
CA ILE A 193 18.90 -15.04 10.43
C ILE A 193 17.81 -15.65 11.29
N ALA A 194 16.61 -15.77 10.77
CA ALA A 194 15.45 -16.34 11.46
C ALA A 194 15.69 -17.79 11.89
N GLU A 195 16.25 -18.63 11.01
CA GLU A 195 16.61 -20.01 11.31
C GLU A 195 17.73 -20.11 12.34
N THR A 196 18.71 -19.19 12.32
CA THR A 196 19.80 -19.11 13.31
C THR A 196 19.23 -18.79 14.69
N VAL A 197 18.37 -17.79 14.82
CA VAL A 197 17.76 -17.40 16.09
C VAL A 197 16.85 -18.51 16.62
N ALA A 198 16.03 -19.12 15.79
CA ALA A 198 15.13 -20.21 16.18
C ALA A 198 15.86 -21.47 16.63
N ALA A 199 17.03 -21.78 16.03
CA ALA A 199 17.79 -23.00 16.32
C ALA A 199 18.32 -23.08 17.76
N GLU A 200 18.40 -21.96 18.47
CA GLU A 200 18.92 -21.92 19.84
C GLU A 200 18.00 -22.63 20.85
N THR A 201 16.69 -22.61 20.61
CA THR A 201 15.70 -23.11 21.57
C THR A 201 14.82 -24.24 21.02
N MET A 202 14.66 -24.36 19.71
CA MET A 202 13.78 -25.36 19.11
C MET A 202 14.27 -26.78 19.35
N ASP A 203 13.45 -27.61 20.01
CA ASP A 203 13.67 -29.05 20.01
C ASP A 203 13.50 -29.58 18.58
N LYS A 204 14.55 -30.22 18.07
CA LYS A 204 14.60 -30.74 16.68
C LYS A 204 13.49 -31.74 16.35
N ARG A 205 12.76 -32.24 17.34
CA ARG A 205 11.73 -33.26 17.18
C ARG A 205 10.31 -32.73 17.14
N SER A 206 9.99 -31.66 17.89
CA SER A 206 8.64 -31.10 17.99
C SER A 206 8.72 -29.68 18.53
N PRO A 207 8.60 -28.66 17.66
CA PRO A 207 8.56 -27.26 18.10
C PRO A 207 7.41 -27.03 19.08
N ASP A 208 7.69 -26.41 20.23
CA ASP A 208 6.69 -26.01 21.21
C ASP A 208 6.38 -24.53 21.06
N SER A 209 5.22 -24.23 20.48
CA SER A 209 4.78 -22.85 20.24
C SER A 209 4.57 -22.01 21.50
N SER A 210 4.59 -22.61 22.67
CA SER A 210 4.44 -21.92 23.96
C SER A 210 5.75 -21.56 24.64
N HIS A 211 6.88 -22.16 24.23
CA HIS A 211 8.17 -21.99 24.90
C HIS A 211 9.34 -21.69 23.95
N ASP A 212 9.30 -22.21 22.73
CA ASP A 212 10.39 -22.02 21.78
C ASP A 212 10.44 -20.63 21.19
N ILE A 213 11.63 -20.21 20.78
CA ILE A 213 11.85 -19.01 19.98
C ILE A 213 11.74 -19.39 18.52
N PHE A 214 10.95 -18.60 17.77
CA PHE A 214 10.76 -18.74 16.35
C PHE A 214 11.38 -17.59 15.57
N GLY A 215 11.60 -17.81 14.29
CA GLY A 215 12.25 -16.85 13.42
C GLY A 215 11.31 -15.74 12.95
N TYR A 216 10.15 -16.07 12.42
CA TYR A 216 9.23 -15.08 11.87
C TYR A 216 7.77 -15.53 11.87
N SER A 217 6.89 -14.55 11.77
CA SER A 217 5.45 -14.72 11.54
C SER A 217 4.84 -13.46 10.94
N SER A 218 3.56 -13.55 10.61
CA SER A 218 2.70 -12.41 10.29
C SER A 218 1.50 -12.37 11.24
N TYR A 219 0.82 -11.21 11.33
CA TYR A 219 -0.45 -11.14 12.05
C TYR A 219 -1.51 -12.04 11.41
N TYR A 220 -1.61 -12.04 10.07
CA TYR A 220 -2.39 -13.01 9.31
C TYR A 220 -1.51 -13.75 8.32
N ASN A 221 -1.67 -15.08 8.25
CA ASN A 221 -1.05 -15.92 7.23
C ASN A 221 -2.07 -16.18 6.10
N ASP A 222 -2.67 -15.09 5.63
CA ASP A 222 -3.70 -15.06 4.60
C ASP A 222 -3.16 -14.70 3.21
N ASP A 223 -4.06 -14.47 2.27
CA ASP A 223 -3.70 -14.13 0.90
C ASP A 223 -2.95 -12.80 0.80
N GLU A 224 -3.30 -11.81 1.63
CA GLU A 224 -2.61 -10.51 1.63
C GLU A 224 -1.13 -10.65 2.03
N PHE A 225 -0.82 -11.49 3.03
CA PHE A 225 0.56 -11.80 3.40
C PHE A 225 1.31 -12.48 2.25
N LEU A 226 0.71 -13.50 1.61
CA LEU A 226 1.34 -14.20 0.49
C LEU A 226 1.59 -13.28 -0.69
N LEU A 227 0.61 -12.43 -1.03
CA LEU A 227 0.70 -11.50 -2.15
C LEU A 227 1.66 -10.33 -1.86
N SER A 228 1.79 -9.89 -0.61
CA SER A 228 2.80 -8.89 -0.24
C SER A 228 4.22 -9.45 -0.42
N LEU A 229 4.47 -10.70 -0.02
CA LEU A 229 5.74 -11.36 -0.28
C LEU A 229 5.99 -11.57 -1.79
N TRP A 230 4.97 -11.95 -2.56
CA TRP A 230 5.09 -12.06 -4.01
C TRP A 230 5.58 -10.77 -4.68
N GLN A 231 5.08 -9.61 -4.25
CA GLN A 231 5.46 -8.32 -4.82
C GLN A 231 6.97 -8.03 -4.68
N THR A 232 7.66 -8.61 -3.68
CA THR A 232 9.13 -8.47 -3.53
C THR A 232 9.92 -9.13 -4.66
N SER A 233 9.29 -9.99 -5.47
CA SER A 233 9.89 -10.59 -6.66
C SER A 233 10.07 -9.60 -7.82
N GLY A 234 9.35 -8.50 -7.82
CA GLY A 234 9.25 -7.58 -8.94
C GLY A 234 8.60 -8.18 -10.19
N VAL A 235 8.04 -9.39 -10.10
CA VAL A 235 7.29 -10.01 -11.21
C VAL A 235 5.85 -9.51 -11.19
N ARG A 236 5.38 -9.02 -12.32
CA ARG A 236 4.02 -8.49 -12.49
C ARG A 236 3.28 -9.24 -13.58
N ALA A 237 1.97 -9.43 -13.37
CA ALA A 237 1.11 -10.07 -14.36
C ALA A 237 0.95 -9.20 -15.62
N PHE A 238 0.91 -7.88 -15.49
CA PHE A 238 0.54 -6.98 -16.58
C PHE A 238 1.69 -6.10 -17.07
N GLY A 239 2.84 -6.10 -16.52
CA GLY A 239 3.94 -5.20 -16.91
C GLY A 239 3.59 -3.69 -16.81
N ASP A 240 4.61 -2.85 -16.86
CA ASP A 240 4.47 -1.38 -16.76
C ASP A 240 4.05 -0.80 -18.12
N SER A 241 2.78 -0.91 -18.48
CA SER A 241 2.28 -0.47 -19.78
C SER A 241 1.06 0.45 -19.67
N ALA A 242 1.15 1.45 -18.80
CA ALA A 242 0.12 2.48 -18.71
C ALA A 242 -0.22 3.04 -20.10
N GLY A 243 -1.50 3.00 -20.48
CA GLY A 243 -1.99 3.45 -21.77
C GLY A 243 -1.83 2.44 -22.93
N GLN A 244 -1.38 1.22 -22.64
CA GLN A 244 -1.34 0.11 -23.62
C GLN A 244 -2.51 -0.85 -23.39
N PRO A 245 -2.87 -1.67 -24.38
CA PRO A 245 -3.86 -2.73 -24.17
C PRO A 245 -3.44 -3.65 -23.01
N LEU A 246 -4.43 -4.10 -22.23
CA LEU A 246 -4.18 -5.02 -21.12
C LEU A 246 -3.76 -6.39 -21.66
N GLU A 247 -2.54 -6.79 -21.38
CA GLU A 247 -1.95 -8.06 -21.78
C GLU A 247 -1.24 -8.72 -20.61
N LEU A 248 -1.28 -10.06 -20.55
CA LEU A 248 -0.44 -10.82 -19.63
C LEU A 248 1.02 -10.78 -20.11
N ARG A 249 1.93 -10.47 -19.18
CA ARG A 249 3.36 -10.29 -19.45
C ARG A 249 4.25 -11.00 -18.43
N TYR A 250 3.80 -12.10 -17.87
CA TYR A 250 4.65 -12.90 -16.99
C TYR A 250 5.95 -13.32 -17.67
N ASP A 251 7.05 -13.02 -17.03
CA ASP A 251 8.31 -13.74 -17.25
C ASP A 251 8.19 -15.08 -16.51
N TYR A 252 7.86 -16.15 -17.24
CA TYR A 252 7.55 -17.46 -16.67
C TYR A 252 8.72 -18.05 -15.89
N GLU A 253 9.95 -17.88 -16.37
CA GLU A 253 11.15 -18.40 -15.70
C GLU A 253 11.39 -17.66 -14.38
N LYS A 254 11.36 -16.32 -14.42
CA LYS A 254 11.52 -15.49 -13.24
C LYS A 254 10.37 -15.71 -12.24
N ALA A 255 9.14 -15.82 -12.73
CA ALA A 255 7.96 -16.05 -11.90
C ALA A 255 8.01 -17.41 -11.18
N GLN A 256 8.40 -18.49 -11.89
CA GLN A 256 8.54 -19.82 -11.29
C GLN A 256 9.65 -19.83 -10.24
N SER A 257 10.81 -19.23 -10.53
CA SER A 257 11.92 -19.11 -9.57
C SER A 257 11.49 -18.33 -8.31
N ALA A 258 10.66 -17.29 -8.47
CA ALA A 258 10.11 -16.54 -7.35
C ALA A 258 9.17 -17.41 -6.49
N LEU A 259 8.25 -18.15 -7.12
CA LEU A 259 7.35 -19.08 -6.43
C LEU A 259 8.11 -20.14 -5.64
N ASP A 260 9.15 -20.72 -6.22
CA ASP A 260 9.98 -21.75 -5.56
C ASP A 260 10.73 -21.18 -4.35
N THR A 261 11.26 -19.95 -4.47
CA THR A 261 11.95 -19.24 -3.38
C THR A 261 10.99 -18.90 -2.24
N LEU A 262 9.83 -18.36 -2.57
CA LEU A 262 8.79 -18.01 -1.59
C LEU A 262 8.20 -19.26 -0.93
N GLY A 263 7.94 -20.33 -1.69
CA GLY A 263 7.50 -21.60 -1.15
C GLY A 263 8.49 -22.16 -0.12
N ALA A 264 9.79 -22.15 -0.45
CA ALA A 264 10.84 -22.55 0.49
C ALA A 264 10.92 -21.66 1.74
N PHE A 265 10.63 -20.36 1.62
CA PHE A 265 10.52 -19.46 2.77
C PHE A 265 9.33 -19.86 3.64
N LEU A 266 8.15 -20.04 3.07
CA LEU A 266 6.91 -20.39 3.79
C LEU A 266 6.97 -21.77 4.47
N ASP A 267 7.74 -22.72 3.93
CA ASP A 267 7.95 -24.06 4.49
C ASP A 267 9.02 -24.13 5.58
N SER A 268 9.66 -23.00 5.95
CA SER A 268 10.70 -23.01 6.98
C SER A 268 10.13 -23.36 8.35
N LYS A 269 10.85 -24.24 9.07
CA LYS A 269 10.52 -24.57 10.47
C LYS A 269 10.68 -23.38 11.42
N ALA A 270 11.40 -22.34 11.02
CA ALA A 270 11.54 -21.11 11.78
C ALA A 270 10.26 -20.26 11.74
N MET A 271 9.31 -20.55 10.84
CA MET A 271 8.01 -19.89 10.81
C MET A 271 7.17 -20.32 12.01
N PHE A 272 6.60 -19.33 12.72
CA PHE A 272 5.69 -19.60 13.84
C PHE A 272 4.38 -20.21 13.33
N PRO A 273 3.91 -21.32 13.93
CA PRO A 273 2.80 -22.10 13.36
C PRO A 273 1.42 -21.49 13.52
N ALA A 274 1.29 -20.36 14.22
CA ALA A 274 0.03 -19.68 14.47
C ALA A 274 0.08 -18.22 14.00
N SER A 275 -1.08 -17.62 13.84
CA SER A 275 -1.27 -16.21 13.40
C SER A 275 -2.16 -15.44 14.38
N GLY A 276 -2.52 -14.21 14.04
CA GLY A 276 -3.38 -13.35 14.84
C GLY A 276 -2.77 -13.02 16.20
N GLN A 277 -3.62 -13.02 17.23
CA GLN A 277 -3.22 -12.70 18.59
C GLN A 277 -2.12 -13.61 19.13
N SER A 278 -2.04 -14.87 18.68
CA SER A 278 -0.97 -15.80 19.11
C SER A 278 0.40 -15.37 18.60
N ALA A 279 0.50 -14.92 17.36
CA ALA A 279 1.75 -14.41 16.79
C ALA A 279 2.14 -13.07 17.45
N LEU A 280 1.18 -12.17 17.68
CA LEU A 280 1.41 -10.91 18.39
C LEU A 280 1.91 -11.15 19.80
N ASN A 281 1.29 -12.07 20.55
CA ASN A 281 1.74 -12.44 21.90
C ASN A 281 3.15 -13.04 21.88
N ALA A 282 3.45 -13.92 20.92
CA ALA A 282 4.80 -14.50 20.80
C ALA A 282 5.86 -13.42 20.52
N PHE A 283 5.54 -12.41 19.72
CA PHE A 283 6.43 -11.26 19.49
C PHE A 283 6.59 -10.42 20.76
N GLY A 284 5.50 -10.05 21.42
CA GLY A 284 5.49 -9.28 22.67
C GLY A 284 6.20 -9.98 23.83
N GLU A 285 6.13 -11.31 23.89
CA GLU A 285 6.84 -12.15 24.87
C GLU A 285 8.32 -12.38 24.54
N GLY A 286 8.83 -11.79 23.47
CA GLY A 286 10.23 -11.95 23.06
C GLY A 286 10.56 -13.33 22.49
N ARG A 287 9.59 -14.05 21.91
CA ARG A 287 9.73 -15.40 21.34
C ARG A 287 9.68 -15.43 19.81
N LEU A 288 9.67 -14.27 19.16
CA LEU A 288 9.66 -14.15 17.72
C LEU A 288 10.68 -13.10 17.26
N ALA A 289 11.60 -13.47 16.35
CA ALA A 289 12.65 -12.57 15.90
C ALA A 289 12.14 -11.49 14.93
N PHE A 290 11.28 -11.89 13.98
CA PHE A 290 10.70 -10.99 12.99
C PHE A 290 9.17 -11.13 12.96
N PHE A 291 8.50 -9.98 12.84
CA PHE A 291 7.06 -9.90 12.66
C PHE A 291 6.78 -9.10 11.38
N ILE A 292 6.18 -9.73 10.38
CA ILE A 292 5.97 -9.14 9.06
C ILE A 292 4.51 -8.71 8.95
N TYR A 293 4.26 -7.42 8.89
CA TYR A 293 2.90 -6.89 8.74
C TYR A 293 2.91 -5.43 8.26
N ARG A 294 1.76 -4.80 8.19
CA ARG A 294 1.58 -3.42 7.75
C ARG A 294 2.18 -2.41 8.73
N LEU A 295 2.63 -1.30 8.21
CA LEU A 295 3.27 -0.22 8.98
C LEU A 295 2.32 0.40 10.03
N ASP A 296 1.01 0.51 9.74
CA ASP A 296 0.02 1.03 10.68
C ASP A 296 -0.13 0.18 11.96
N PHE A 297 0.38 -1.05 11.95
CA PHE A 297 0.41 -1.94 13.10
C PHE A 297 1.44 -1.52 14.18
N ALA A 298 2.32 -0.55 13.88
CA ALA A 298 3.27 0.00 14.85
C ALA A 298 2.59 0.49 16.13
N SER A 299 1.39 1.05 16.02
CA SER A 299 0.59 1.48 17.19
C SER A 299 0.21 0.33 18.13
N VAL A 300 -0.10 -0.84 17.57
CA VAL A 300 -0.42 -2.06 18.34
C VAL A 300 0.84 -2.64 18.97
N LEU A 301 1.98 -2.62 18.24
CA LEU A 301 3.25 -3.11 18.76
C LEU A 301 3.83 -2.21 19.85
N ALA A 302 3.55 -0.92 19.81
CA ALA A 302 3.97 0.01 20.86
C ALA A 302 3.31 -0.27 22.22
N GLU A 303 2.21 -1.01 22.26
CA GLU A 303 1.56 -1.47 23.50
C GLU A 303 2.17 -2.78 24.05
N GLN A 304 3.10 -3.41 23.31
CA GLN A 304 3.75 -4.64 23.71
C GLN A 304 5.05 -4.34 24.49
N ASP A 305 5.39 -5.21 25.46
CA ASP A 305 6.63 -5.12 26.24
C ASP A 305 7.80 -5.78 25.48
N VAL A 306 8.12 -5.26 24.30
CA VAL A 306 9.22 -5.74 23.44
C VAL A 306 9.98 -4.57 22.84
N ASP A 307 11.30 -4.61 22.89
CA ASP A 307 12.15 -3.66 22.18
C ASP A 307 12.24 -4.08 20.71
N TRP A 308 11.60 -3.32 19.85
CA TRP A 308 11.51 -3.62 18.43
C TRP A 308 12.06 -2.48 17.54
N GLY A 309 12.43 -2.84 16.35
CA GLY A 309 12.79 -1.92 15.28
C GLY A 309 12.02 -2.23 14.00
N LEU A 310 12.16 -1.34 13.02
CA LEU A 310 11.45 -1.34 11.75
C LEU A 310 12.45 -1.46 10.59
N LEU A 311 12.15 -2.32 9.62
CA LEU A 311 12.91 -2.52 8.39
C LEU A 311 11.97 -2.57 7.18
N PRO A 312 12.40 -2.17 5.97
CA PRO A 312 11.66 -2.48 4.75
C PRO A 312 11.57 -3.99 4.53
N LEU A 313 10.59 -4.46 3.75
CA LEU A 313 10.61 -5.84 3.27
C LEU A 313 11.91 -6.11 2.50
N PRO A 314 12.52 -7.30 2.67
CA PRO A 314 13.70 -7.67 1.91
C PRO A 314 13.35 -7.88 0.43
N ALA A 315 14.30 -7.58 -0.46
CA ALA A 315 14.18 -8.01 -1.85
C ALA A 315 14.15 -9.55 -1.94
N LEU A 316 13.52 -10.10 -2.98
CA LEU A 316 13.53 -11.54 -3.16
C LEU A 316 14.96 -12.09 -3.37
N SER A 317 15.78 -11.35 -4.12
CA SER A 317 17.17 -11.68 -4.47
C SER A 317 18.05 -10.42 -4.47
N ALA A 318 19.37 -10.56 -4.47
CA ALA A 318 20.33 -9.46 -4.38
C ALA A 318 20.28 -8.49 -5.59
N ASP A 319 19.83 -8.95 -6.75
CA ASP A 319 19.59 -8.14 -7.95
C ASP A 319 18.15 -7.58 -8.01
N GLY A 320 17.33 -7.87 -7.01
CA GLY A 320 15.97 -7.38 -6.89
C GLY A 320 15.89 -5.97 -6.30
N GLU A 321 14.80 -5.28 -6.57
CA GLU A 321 14.48 -4.01 -5.94
C GLU A 321 13.78 -4.26 -4.59
N ALA A 322 14.22 -3.56 -3.54
CA ALA A 322 13.47 -3.54 -2.29
C ALA A 322 12.18 -2.74 -2.50
N VAL A 323 11.05 -3.32 -2.12
CA VAL A 323 9.74 -2.70 -2.25
C VAL A 323 8.99 -2.74 -0.92
N SER A 324 8.13 -1.76 -0.70
CA SER A 324 7.17 -1.72 0.41
C SER A 324 5.77 -1.85 -0.19
N PRO A 325 5.27 -3.10 -0.38
CA PRO A 325 4.05 -3.33 -1.14
C PRO A 325 2.82 -2.85 -0.41
N LEU A 326 1.83 -2.40 -1.19
CA LEU A 326 0.47 -2.15 -0.75
C LEU A 326 -0.41 -3.36 -1.01
N ASP A 327 -1.48 -3.48 -0.24
CA ASP A 327 -2.46 -4.57 -0.32
C ASP A 327 -3.88 -4.09 -0.65
N GLY A 328 -4.83 -5.02 -0.73
CA GLY A 328 -6.24 -4.74 -1.01
C GLY A 328 -6.96 -3.94 0.08
N LEU A 329 -6.36 -3.77 1.26
CA LEU A 329 -6.91 -2.97 2.36
C LEU A 329 -6.44 -1.52 2.33
N THR A 330 -5.43 -1.20 1.52
CA THR A 330 -4.90 0.15 1.38
C THR A 330 -5.96 1.11 0.87
N CYS A 331 -6.14 2.25 1.54
CA CYS A 331 -7.06 3.28 1.10
C CYS A 331 -6.52 4.05 -0.11
N GLY A 332 -7.35 4.14 -1.14
CA GLY A 332 -7.15 4.95 -2.34
C GLY A 332 -8.32 5.88 -2.58
N LEU A 333 -8.20 6.76 -3.55
CA LEU A 333 -9.23 7.70 -3.95
C LEU A 333 -9.75 7.36 -5.35
N GLY A 334 -11.08 7.20 -5.46
CA GLY A 334 -11.81 7.05 -6.70
C GLY A 334 -12.88 8.13 -6.89
N VAL A 335 -13.38 8.31 -8.12
CA VAL A 335 -14.42 9.29 -8.43
C VAL A 335 -15.66 8.58 -8.95
N PRO A 336 -16.86 8.78 -8.32
CA PRO A 336 -18.10 8.20 -8.80
C PRO A 336 -18.45 8.66 -10.22
N VAL A 337 -19.10 7.81 -11.02
CA VAL A 337 -19.48 8.14 -12.41
C VAL A 337 -20.48 9.29 -12.52
N LEU A 338 -21.35 9.47 -11.53
CA LEU A 338 -22.31 10.57 -11.51
C LEU A 338 -21.70 11.77 -10.79
N GLN A 339 -21.24 12.74 -11.59
CA GLN A 339 -20.75 14.04 -11.16
C GLN A 339 -21.64 15.15 -11.71
N GLU A 340 -22.03 16.10 -10.87
CA GLU A 340 -22.78 17.28 -11.29
C GLU A 340 -21.91 18.21 -12.16
N ASP A 341 -20.62 18.30 -11.84
CA ASP A 341 -19.63 19.11 -12.54
C ASP A 341 -18.26 18.43 -12.46
N SER A 342 -17.91 17.68 -13.49
CA SER A 342 -16.65 16.93 -13.57
C SER A 342 -15.41 17.86 -13.67
N GLU A 343 -15.56 19.08 -14.24
CA GLU A 343 -14.45 20.05 -14.28
C GLU A 343 -14.11 20.53 -12.89
N ARG A 344 -15.13 20.93 -12.12
CA ARG A 344 -14.95 21.33 -10.71
C ARG A 344 -14.33 20.22 -9.89
N THR A 345 -14.85 18.99 -10.01
CA THR A 345 -14.30 17.82 -9.29
C THR A 345 -12.83 17.61 -9.61
N GLY A 346 -12.43 17.65 -10.87
CA GLY A 346 -11.04 17.46 -11.28
C GLY A 346 -10.10 18.55 -10.76
N ILE A 347 -10.51 19.82 -10.80
CA ILE A 347 -9.74 20.95 -10.27
C ILE A 347 -9.56 20.83 -8.74
N LEU A 348 -10.65 20.52 -8.02
CA LEU A 348 -10.61 20.39 -6.57
C LEU A 348 -9.83 19.16 -6.11
N LEU A 349 -9.82 18.07 -6.86
CA LEU A 349 -8.97 16.93 -6.58
C LEU A 349 -7.49 17.24 -6.80
N ASN A 350 -7.13 17.96 -7.88
CA ASN A 350 -5.76 18.45 -8.03
C ASN A 350 -5.33 19.29 -6.82
N ALA A 351 -6.20 20.19 -6.36
CA ALA A 351 -5.92 20.99 -5.19
C ALA A 351 -5.77 20.16 -3.92
N PHE A 352 -6.59 19.13 -3.74
CA PHE A 352 -6.49 18.18 -2.62
C PHE A 352 -5.14 17.46 -2.59
N PHE A 353 -4.68 16.94 -3.73
CA PHE A 353 -3.39 16.27 -3.82
C PHE A 353 -2.22 17.26 -3.68
N ALA A 354 -2.26 18.42 -4.33
CA ALA A 354 -1.24 19.46 -4.24
C ALA A 354 -1.07 19.99 -2.82
N ALA A 355 -2.18 20.30 -2.14
CA ALA A 355 -2.16 20.75 -0.75
C ALA A 355 -1.73 19.65 0.24
N SER A 356 -1.98 18.38 -0.09
CA SER A 356 -1.54 17.24 0.72
C SER A 356 -0.05 16.94 0.57
N HIS A 357 0.52 17.13 -0.62
CA HIS A 357 1.86 16.66 -0.97
C HIS A 357 2.95 17.08 0.02
N ALA A 358 3.01 18.36 0.39
CA ALA A 358 4.05 18.88 1.27
C ALA A 358 3.80 18.59 2.75
N HIS A 359 2.54 18.44 3.17
CA HIS A 359 2.16 18.38 4.58
C HIS A 359 1.85 16.96 5.05
N MET A 360 1.07 16.18 4.28
CA MET A 360 0.60 14.86 4.73
C MET A 360 1.73 13.85 4.84
N ARG A 361 2.60 13.72 3.82
CA ARG A 361 3.73 12.78 3.89
C ARG A 361 4.63 13.07 5.10
N GLN A 362 4.98 14.35 5.31
CA GLN A 362 5.84 14.74 6.42
C GLN A 362 5.14 14.51 7.77
N ALA A 363 3.84 14.78 7.85
CA ALA A 363 3.07 14.55 9.06
C ALA A 363 2.97 13.06 9.39
N LEU A 364 2.72 12.20 8.39
CA LEU A 364 2.72 10.75 8.55
C LEU A 364 4.07 10.24 9.06
N MET A 365 5.18 10.65 8.42
CA MET A 365 6.52 10.27 8.86
C MET A 365 6.82 10.75 10.28
N ASN A 366 6.55 12.02 10.57
CA ASN A 366 6.79 12.60 11.89
C ASN A 366 5.97 11.92 12.99
N ASN A 367 4.76 11.48 12.67
CA ASN A 367 3.91 10.73 13.59
C ASN A 367 4.60 9.42 14.03
N TYR A 368 5.16 8.64 13.08
CA TYR A 368 5.91 7.43 13.41
C TYR A 368 7.18 7.73 14.20
N VAL A 369 7.97 8.70 13.76
CA VAL A 369 9.21 9.10 14.44
C VAL A 369 8.94 9.58 15.87
N HIS A 370 7.85 10.32 16.07
CA HIS A 370 7.53 10.88 17.40
C HIS A 370 7.00 9.84 18.38
N PHE A 371 6.16 8.92 17.91
CA PHE A 371 5.42 8.03 18.82
C PHE A 371 5.97 6.61 18.88
N TYR A 372 6.68 6.13 17.85
CA TYR A 372 6.98 4.71 17.72
C TYR A 372 8.45 4.38 17.47
N LEU A 373 9.25 5.30 16.92
CA LEU A 373 10.62 5.01 16.55
C LEU A 373 11.60 5.62 17.56
N SER A 374 12.66 4.87 17.90
CA SER A 374 13.53 5.21 19.01
C SER A 374 14.75 6.05 18.64
N ASP A 375 15.16 6.06 17.36
CA ASP A 375 16.44 6.64 16.92
C ASP A 375 16.43 7.09 15.44
N ASN A 376 17.51 7.75 15.02
CA ASN A 376 17.68 8.28 13.67
C ASN A 376 17.81 7.19 12.60
N ASP A 377 18.38 6.03 12.93
CA ASP A 377 18.55 4.94 11.98
C ASP A 377 17.18 4.35 11.61
N GLN A 378 16.26 4.29 12.58
CA GLN A 378 14.87 3.92 12.35
C GLN A 378 14.12 4.95 11.50
N ALA A 379 14.38 6.24 11.68
CA ALA A 379 13.80 7.28 10.83
C ALA A 379 14.26 7.14 9.37
N LEU A 380 15.53 6.77 9.13
CA LEU A 380 16.05 6.48 7.80
C LEU A 380 15.40 5.23 7.18
N MET A 381 15.13 4.19 7.99
CA MET A 381 14.40 3.01 7.50
C MET A 381 12.96 3.37 7.11
N LEU A 382 12.29 4.20 7.87
CA LEU A 382 10.96 4.70 7.54
C LEU A 382 10.96 5.52 6.24
N GLU A 383 11.92 6.42 6.05
CA GLU A 383 12.07 7.18 4.80
C GLU A 383 12.24 6.24 3.61
N ARG A 384 13.11 5.23 3.75
CA ARG A 384 13.30 4.20 2.73
C ARG A 384 12.02 3.42 2.43
N ILE A 385 11.23 3.06 3.44
CA ILE A 385 9.93 2.40 3.26
C ILE A 385 9.01 3.29 2.41
N PHE A 386 8.86 4.56 2.77
CA PHE A 386 8.00 5.51 2.05
C PHE A 386 8.47 5.77 0.61
N ASP A 387 9.78 5.77 0.35
CA ASP A 387 10.33 5.99 -0.99
C ASP A 387 10.15 4.78 -1.93
N HIS A 388 9.98 3.58 -1.37
CA HIS A 388 9.86 2.33 -2.11
C HIS A 388 8.45 1.73 -2.06
N VAL A 389 7.45 2.53 -1.68
CA VAL A 389 6.05 2.08 -1.71
C VAL A 389 5.63 1.78 -3.14
N ARG A 390 5.12 0.57 -3.37
CA ARG A 390 4.68 0.06 -4.67
C ARG A 390 3.32 -0.62 -4.57
N ALA A 391 2.63 -0.63 -5.69
CA ALA A 391 1.40 -1.39 -5.85
C ALA A 391 1.49 -2.28 -7.11
N ASP A 392 0.62 -3.26 -7.20
CA ASP A 392 0.45 -4.09 -8.39
C ASP A 392 -0.99 -4.01 -8.87
N ALA A 393 -1.22 -3.43 -10.06
CA ALA A 393 -2.55 -3.27 -10.61
C ALA A 393 -3.32 -4.59 -10.72
N ALA A 394 -2.64 -5.71 -11.04
CA ALA A 394 -3.30 -7.01 -11.10
C ALA A 394 -3.86 -7.42 -9.74
N LEU A 395 -3.13 -7.14 -8.65
CA LEU A 395 -3.56 -7.46 -7.29
C LEU A 395 -4.60 -6.47 -6.75
N LEU A 396 -4.42 -5.17 -7.05
CA LEU A 396 -5.38 -4.13 -6.65
C LEU A 396 -6.77 -4.33 -7.26
N TYR A 397 -6.84 -4.72 -8.54
CA TYR A 397 -8.12 -4.89 -9.26
C TYR A 397 -8.69 -6.30 -9.21
N ALA A 398 -7.91 -7.30 -8.81
CA ALA A 398 -8.37 -8.69 -8.69
C ALA A 398 -9.68 -8.84 -7.89
N PRO A 399 -9.88 -8.16 -6.74
CA PRO A 399 -11.11 -8.30 -5.96
C PRO A 399 -12.39 -7.90 -6.69
N GLY A 400 -12.29 -7.05 -7.71
CA GLY A 400 -13.42 -6.63 -8.53
C GLY A 400 -13.64 -7.46 -9.80
N TYR A 401 -12.59 -8.13 -10.30
CA TYR A 401 -12.60 -8.76 -11.62
C TYR A 401 -12.10 -10.21 -11.55
N THR A 402 -13.01 -11.17 -11.58
CA THR A 402 -12.68 -12.61 -11.48
C THR A 402 -11.72 -13.10 -12.56
N ASN A 403 -11.74 -12.51 -13.77
CA ASN A 403 -10.79 -12.84 -14.83
C ASN A 403 -9.36 -12.36 -14.51
N ILE A 404 -9.22 -11.25 -13.79
CA ILE A 404 -7.93 -10.77 -13.29
C ILE A 404 -7.47 -11.65 -12.14
N ALA A 405 -8.34 -11.91 -11.16
CA ALA A 405 -8.03 -12.78 -10.03
C ALA A 405 -7.53 -14.16 -10.47
N ALA A 406 -8.19 -14.78 -11.45
CA ALA A 406 -7.85 -16.09 -11.99
C ALA A 406 -6.45 -16.18 -12.66
N VAL A 407 -5.86 -15.04 -13.05
CA VAL A 407 -4.51 -14.99 -13.64
C VAL A 407 -3.51 -14.25 -12.74
N SER A 408 -3.91 -13.83 -11.54
CA SER A 408 -3.07 -13.13 -10.57
C SER A 408 -3.31 -13.64 -9.15
N SER A 409 -4.09 -12.97 -8.32
CA SER A 409 -4.20 -13.26 -6.89
C SER A 409 -4.58 -14.72 -6.58
N ASP A 410 -5.61 -15.26 -7.20
CA ASP A 410 -6.08 -16.63 -6.93
C ASP A 410 -5.04 -17.67 -7.39
N LEU A 411 -4.46 -17.46 -8.57
CA LEU A 411 -3.42 -18.32 -9.13
C LEU A 411 -2.16 -18.30 -8.24
N LEU A 412 -1.70 -17.11 -7.85
CA LEU A 412 -0.48 -16.95 -7.07
C LEU A 412 -0.63 -17.52 -5.66
N THR A 413 -1.74 -17.27 -4.99
CA THR A 413 -2.00 -17.82 -3.66
C THR A 413 -2.16 -19.32 -3.67
N GLU A 414 -2.78 -19.91 -4.72
CA GLU A 414 -2.84 -21.34 -4.90
C GLU A 414 -1.43 -21.94 -5.06
N LEU A 415 -0.59 -21.34 -5.92
CA LEU A 415 0.76 -21.83 -6.18
C LEU A 415 1.69 -21.68 -4.96
N LEU A 416 1.58 -20.56 -4.22
CA LEU A 416 2.36 -20.35 -3.00
C LEU A 416 2.00 -21.34 -1.88
N ARG A 417 0.74 -21.79 -1.82
CA ARG A 417 0.29 -22.76 -0.82
C ARG A 417 0.54 -24.20 -1.20
N ASN A 418 0.37 -24.53 -2.48
CA ASN A 418 0.31 -25.91 -2.94
C ASN A 418 1.47 -26.30 -3.85
N GLY A 419 2.29 -25.32 -4.27
CA GLY A 419 3.32 -25.52 -5.30
C GLY A 419 2.72 -25.77 -6.69
N GLY A 420 3.57 -26.04 -7.64
CA GLY A 420 3.19 -26.37 -9.01
C GLY A 420 3.79 -25.45 -10.06
N SER A 421 3.45 -25.66 -11.32
CA SER A 421 3.93 -24.87 -12.45
C SER A 421 2.98 -23.73 -12.75
N LEU A 422 3.51 -22.49 -12.76
CA LEU A 422 2.75 -21.29 -13.14
C LEU A 422 2.15 -21.45 -14.53
N GLU A 423 2.95 -21.85 -15.52
CA GLU A 423 2.51 -21.99 -16.90
C GLU A 423 1.33 -22.96 -17.04
N SER A 424 1.44 -24.15 -16.42
CA SER A 424 0.38 -25.15 -16.47
C SER A 424 -0.91 -24.73 -15.79
N ARG A 425 -0.82 -23.96 -14.71
CA ARG A 425 -2.00 -23.46 -13.99
C ARG A 425 -2.62 -22.24 -14.66
N LEU A 426 -1.83 -21.42 -15.35
CA LEU A 426 -2.28 -20.23 -16.06
C LEU A 426 -2.98 -20.58 -17.39
N GLU A 427 -2.50 -21.60 -18.12
CA GLU A 427 -2.98 -21.98 -19.46
C GLU A 427 -4.52 -22.05 -19.59
N PRO A 428 -5.28 -22.68 -18.66
CA PRO A 428 -6.74 -22.75 -18.76
C PRO A 428 -7.45 -21.38 -18.73
N HIS A 429 -6.80 -20.35 -18.21
CA HIS A 429 -7.38 -19.03 -18.01
C HIS A 429 -7.06 -18.04 -19.13
N LEU A 430 -6.06 -18.30 -19.98
CA LEU A 430 -5.56 -17.38 -21.00
C LEU A 430 -6.64 -16.88 -21.95
N ALA A 431 -7.39 -17.79 -22.57
CA ALA A 431 -8.39 -17.42 -23.57
C ALA A 431 -9.55 -16.57 -22.96
N SER A 432 -9.95 -16.89 -21.73
CA SER A 432 -10.97 -16.14 -21.00
C SER A 432 -10.46 -14.74 -20.65
N PHE A 433 -9.23 -14.65 -20.15
CA PHE A 433 -8.60 -13.37 -19.82
C PHE A 433 -8.42 -12.49 -21.04
N GLU A 434 -7.89 -13.01 -22.15
CA GLU A 434 -7.72 -12.23 -23.39
C GLU A 434 -9.03 -11.65 -23.92
N ASN A 435 -10.11 -12.43 -23.92
CA ASN A 435 -11.43 -11.94 -24.32
C ASN A 435 -11.95 -10.86 -23.40
N PHE A 436 -11.78 -11.05 -22.09
CA PHE A 436 -12.14 -10.07 -21.07
C PHE A 436 -11.35 -8.76 -21.24
N ALA A 437 -10.02 -8.83 -21.39
CA ALA A 437 -9.15 -7.69 -21.55
C ALA A 437 -9.52 -6.85 -22.81
N LYS A 438 -9.73 -7.51 -23.94
CA LYS A 438 -10.17 -6.87 -25.20
C LYS A 438 -11.52 -6.20 -25.08
N THR A 439 -12.39 -6.66 -24.20
CA THR A 439 -13.76 -6.11 -24.03
C THR A 439 -13.78 -4.91 -23.08
N ASN A 440 -12.98 -4.95 -22.01
CA ASN A 440 -13.09 -4.01 -20.90
C ASN A 440 -11.95 -2.98 -20.82
N PHE A 441 -10.76 -3.29 -21.38
CA PHE A 441 -9.56 -2.48 -21.22
C PHE A 441 -8.83 -2.29 -22.56
N ARG A 442 -9.43 -1.51 -23.45
CA ARG A 442 -8.88 -1.18 -24.77
C ARG A 442 -8.00 0.06 -24.73
#